data_e20c7149dee813e8aafea85a30fe1cd3
#
_entry.id   e20c7149dee813e8aafea85a30fe1cd3
#
_cell.length_a   1.000
_cell.length_b   1.000
_cell.length_c   1.000
_cell.angle_alpha   90.00
_cell.angle_beta   90.00
_cell.angle_gamma   90.00
#
_symmetry.space_group_name_H-M   'P 1'
#
loop_
_entity.id
_entity.type
_entity.pdbx_description
1 polymer ?
#
loop_
_entity_poly.entity_id
_entity_poly.type
_entity_poly.pdbx_seq_one_letter_code
_entity_poly.pdbx_strand_id
1 'polypeptide(L)'
;MDRKLPDRRAILQSLSAVSLLPALPLDTFGSDAPAGKVVQETVPPPTEADSKPKYAIRFAVCGMSHDHIYGMVGALQRGGGELVAAFGEEPDKVAAFGKRYPQVKWVKSEAEVLNDPSIQLVLSSTVPNRRAPLGVRVMEHGKDFLSDKPGATTLEQLAAIRKAVAQTQRIYGILYSERLEVRAAVKAGELIQAGAIGRVIQTINIAPHQIHQRTGDAGGGSGRPDWFWNPQAYGGILCDIGSHQVDQFLYYTGSTRADVAASQVANVAHSDRPQFQDFGDMMLRGNRGMGYVRLDWFTPDGLGTWGDGRLFVLGTEGYIELRKYTDVAVKKQGNNLFIVDRREARYLDCSNMAL
;
A
#
# COMPACT_ATOMS: atom_id res chain seq x y z
N MET A 1 -2.44 -24.78 47.32
CA MET A 1 -2.16 -23.38 47.75
C MET A 1 -3.06 -22.48 46.88
N ASP A 2 -4.26 -22.20 47.39
CA ASP A 2 -5.24 -21.36 46.69
C ASP A 2 -4.84 -19.88 46.85
N ARG A 3 -4.44 -19.26 45.75
CA ARG A 3 -4.30 -17.81 45.69
C ARG A 3 -5.69 -17.20 45.52
N LYS A 4 -6.27 -16.68 46.60
CA LYS A 4 -7.49 -15.85 46.53
C LYS A 4 -7.20 -14.63 45.69
N LEU A 5 -8.01 -14.42 44.63
CA LEU A 5 -8.03 -13.17 43.87
C LEU A 5 -8.47 -12.01 44.77
N PRO A 6 -7.87 -10.82 44.66
CA PRO A 6 -8.25 -9.69 45.48
C PRO A 6 -9.70 -9.23 45.17
N ASP A 7 -10.42 -8.87 46.21
CA ASP A 7 -11.83 -8.42 46.14
C ASP A 7 -11.94 -7.14 45.28
N ARG A 8 -12.89 -7.13 44.36
CA ARG A 8 -13.15 -5.99 43.46
C ARG A 8 -13.41 -4.67 44.24
N ARG A 9 -13.94 -4.74 45.47
CA ARG A 9 -14.12 -3.56 46.33
C ARG A 9 -12.80 -2.96 46.83
N ALA A 10 -11.80 -3.78 47.09
CA ALA A 10 -10.48 -3.32 47.53
C ALA A 10 -9.73 -2.58 46.37
N ILE A 11 -9.93 -3.01 45.12
CA ILE A 11 -9.38 -2.32 43.96
C ILE A 11 -10.03 -0.96 43.72
N LEU A 12 -11.34 -0.86 43.88
CA LEU A 12 -12.05 0.41 43.73
C LEU A 12 -11.77 1.41 44.85
N GLN A 13 -11.50 0.95 46.06
CA GLN A 13 -11.10 1.81 47.18
C GLN A 13 -9.66 2.33 47.06
N SER A 14 -8.77 1.61 46.41
CA SER A 14 -7.42 2.09 46.13
C SER A 14 -7.37 3.14 45.01
N LEU A 15 -8.36 3.17 44.11
CA LEU A 15 -8.48 4.19 43.07
C LEU A 15 -9.10 5.50 43.59
N SER A 16 -9.88 5.47 44.66
CA SER A 16 -10.46 6.69 45.28
C SER A 16 -9.52 7.46 46.21
N ALA A 17 -8.38 6.89 46.57
CA ALA A 17 -7.38 7.55 47.42
C ALA A 17 -6.39 8.47 46.66
N VAL A 18 -6.49 8.55 45.33
CA VAL A 18 -5.62 9.40 44.50
C VAL A 18 -6.15 10.84 44.33
N SER A 19 -7.31 11.15 44.85
CA SER A 19 -8.00 12.44 44.62
C SER A 19 -7.69 13.56 45.61
N LEU A 20 -6.62 13.44 46.42
CA LEU A 20 -6.22 14.52 47.36
C LEU A 20 -4.69 14.80 47.26
N LEU A 21 -4.15 14.80 46.07
CA LEU A 21 -2.93 15.59 45.83
C LEU A 21 -3.39 17.05 45.69
N PRO A 22 -2.79 18.00 46.45
CA PRO A 22 -3.02 19.41 46.17
C PRO A 22 -2.74 19.64 44.70
N ALA A 23 -3.69 20.31 44.02
CA ALA A 23 -3.48 20.79 42.69
C ALA A 23 -2.17 21.59 42.70
N LEU A 24 -1.09 21.00 42.24
CA LEU A 24 0.06 21.79 41.86
C LEU A 24 -0.48 22.82 40.86
N PRO A 25 -0.13 24.10 41.00
CA PRO A 25 -0.52 25.05 40.00
C PRO A 25 -0.06 24.43 38.66
N LEU A 26 -1.00 24.27 37.74
CA LEU A 26 -0.71 24.14 36.35
C LEU A 26 0.05 25.42 36.03
N ASP A 27 1.36 25.42 36.28
CA ASP A 27 2.22 26.34 35.60
C ASP A 27 1.91 26.07 34.15
N THR A 28 1.14 26.98 33.60
CA THR A 28 0.95 27.13 32.18
C THR A 28 2.34 26.92 31.61
N PHE A 29 2.54 25.80 30.88
CA PHE A 29 3.64 25.72 29.94
C PHE A 29 3.37 26.89 29.00
N GLY A 30 3.83 28.07 29.43
CA GLY A 30 3.82 29.25 28.62
C GLY A 30 4.65 28.94 27.41
N SER A 31 3.98 28.61 26.35
CA SER A 31 4.61 28.52 25.05
C SER A 31 4.88 29.95 24.59
N ASP A 32 5.91 30.56 25.14
CA ASP A 32 6.54 31.74 24.52
C ASP A 32 7.37 31.37 23.27
N ALA A 33 7.30 30.10 22.83
CA ALA A 33 7.72 29.75 21.50
C ALA A 33 6.74 30.40 20.52
N PRO A 34 7.17 31.30 19.64
CA PRO A 34 6.30 31.89 18.64
C PRO A 34 5.63 30.77 17.88
N ALA A 35 4.30 30.80 17.75
CA ALA A 35 3.56 29.84 16.97
C ALA A 35 4.23 29.74 15.60
N GLY A 36 4.92 28.62 15.35
CA GLY A 36 5.73 28.45 14.17
C GLY A 36 4.84 28.64 12.94
N LYS A 37 5.21 29.56 12.08
CA LYS A 37 4.50 29.81 10.84
C LYS A 37 4.62 28.56 9.99
N VAL A 38 3.48 27.92 9.64
CA VAL A 38 3.48 26.82 8.68
C VAL A 38 3.84 27.37 7.30
N VAL A 39 4.98 26.95 6.78
CA VAL A 39 5.39 27.28 5.42
C VAL A 39 4.62 26.39 4.44
N GLN A 40 3.96 26.99 3.46
CA GLN A 40 3.26 26.27 2.39
C GLN A 40 4.09 26.29 1.12
N GLU A 41 4.36 25.10 0.59
CA GLU A 41 5.14 24.91 -0.63
C GLU A 41 4.37 24.02 -1.60
N THR A 42 4.47 24.29 -2.89
CA THR A 42 4.01 23.38 -3.94
C THR A 42 5.25 22.79 -4.61
N VAL A 43 5.33 21.45 -4.65
CA VAL A 43 6.41 20.78 -5.37
C VAL A 43 6.25 21.09 -6.85
N PRO A 44 7.29 21.62 -7.52
CA PRO A 44 7.18 22.02 -8.93
C PRO A 44 6.87 20.80 -9.82
N PRO A 45 6.22 21.05 -10.98
CA PRO A 45 6.04 19.99 -11.99
C PRO A 45 7.39 19.52 -12.53
N PRO A 46 7.43 18.30 -13.11
CA PRO A 46 8.64 17.79 -13.74
C PRO A 46 9.10 18.67 -14.89
N THR A 47 10.40 18.73 -15.08
CA THR A 47 11.00 19.31 -16.28
C THR A 47 10.79 18.38 -17.48
N GLU A 48 11.03 18.87 -18.70
CA GLU A 48 10.99 18.03 -19.90
C GLU A 48 12.00 16.87 -19.82
N ALA A 49 13.15 17.07 -19.20
CA ALA A 49 14.16 16.02 -18.99
C ALA A 49 13.66 14.92 -18.02
N ASP A 50 12.93 15.29 -16.98
CA ASP A 50 12.36 14.35 -16.02
C ASP A 50 11.22 13.51 -16.63
N SER A 51 10.60 14.02 -17.70
CA SER A 51 9.48 13.36 -18.37
C SER A 51 9.92 12.31 -19.41
N LYS A 52 11.22 12.28 -19.77
CA LYS A 52 11.72 11.34 -20.77
C LYS A 52 11.96 9.97 -20.16
N PRO A 53 11.45 8.87 -20.78
CA PRO A 53 11.75 7.52 -20.34
C PRO A 53 13.25 7.26 -20.36
N LYS A 54 13.79 6.71 -19.27
CA LYS A 54 15.22 6.36 -19.14
C LYS A 54 15.52 4.95 -19.62
N TYR A 55 14.50 4.11 -19.77
CA TYR A 55 14.63 2.69 -20.08
C TYR A 55 13.66 2.31 -21.19
N ALA A 56 13.94 1.19 -21.86
CA ALA A 56 13.06 0.55 -22.81
C ALA A 56 12.92 -0.93 -22.43
N ILE A 57 11.69 -1.41 -22.31
CA ILE A 57 11.39 -2.81 -22.02
C ILE A 57 10.12 -3.24 -22.76
N ARG A 58 10.16 -4.40 -23.41
CA ARG A 58 8.98 -4.99 -24.05
C ARG A 58 8.28 -5.91 -23.07
N PHE A 59 7.00 -5.65 -22.80
CA PHE A 59 6.24 -6.42 -21.85
C PHE A 59 4.90 -6.91 -22.39
N ALA A 60 4.41 -7.99 -21.80
CA ALA A 60 3.08 -8.52 -22.04
C ALA A 60 2.24 -8.57 -20.76
N VAL A 61 0.93 -8.64 -20.91
CA VAL A 61 -0.02 -8.86 -19.82
C VAL A 61 -0.53 -10.30 -19.87
N CYS A 62 -0.45 -11.03 -18.74
CA CYS A 62 -1.09 -12.32 -18.56
C CYS A 62 -2.03 -12.27 -17.34
N GLY A 63 -3.35 -12.22 -17.60
CA GLY A 63 -4.38 -12.10 -16.57
C GLY A 63 -4.62 -10.67 -16.08
N MET A 64 -5.90 -10.29 -16.05
CA MET A 64 -6.37 -8.94 -15.78
C MET A 64 -7.64 -8.93 -14.92
N SER A 65 -7.76 -9.89 -13.99
CA SER A 65 -8.93 -10.08 -13.13
C SER A 65 -9.16 -8.91 -12.16
N HIS A 66 -8.12 -8.12 -11.90
CA HIS A 66 -8.15 -6.94 -11.03
C HIS A 66 -7.81 -5.66 -11.82
N ASP A 67 -8.57 -4.60 -11.61
CA ASP A 67 -8.47 -3.36 -12.38
C ASP A 67 -7.15 -2.59 -12.15
N HIS A 68 -6.33 -2.97 -11.20
CA HIS A 68 -4.97 -2.45 -11.02
C HIS A 68 -4.11 -2.62 -12.27
N ILE A 69 -4.44 -3.56 -13.16
CA ILE A 69 -3.70 -3.75 -14.41
C ILE A 69 -3.56 -2.47 -15.23
N TYR A 70 -4.56 -1.61 -15.22
CA TYR A 70 -4.54 -0.34 -15.96
C TYR A 70 -3.49 0.62 -15.40
N GLY A 71 -3.39 0.73 -14.07
CA GLY A 71 -2.36 1.50 -13.39
C GLY A 71 -0.96 0.93 -13.63
N MET A 72 -0.83 -0.40 -13.56
CA MET A 72 0.43 -1.11 -13.79
C MET A 72 0.97 -0.88 -15.22
N VAL A 73 0.11 -1.03 -16.23
CA VAL A 73 0.47 -0.76 -17.64
C VAL A 73 0.85 0.70 -17.81
N GLY A 74 0.06 1.64 -17.26
CA GLY A 74 0.36 3.07 -17.32
C GLY A 74 1.70 3.44 -16.69
N ALA A 75 2.04 2.85 -15.53
CA ALA A 75 3.32 3.06 -14.87
C ALA A 75 4.51 2.60 -15.73
N LEU A 76 4.41 1.40 -16.29
CA LEU A 76 5.47 0.89 -17.19
C LEU A 76 5.62 1.73 -18.47
N GLN A 77 4.49 2.16 -19.07
CA GLN A 77 4.54 3.00 -20.27
C GLN A 77 5.17 4.37 -19.99
N ARG A 78 4.90 4.98 -18.83
CA ARG A 78 5.60 6.21 -18.40
C ARG A 78 7.10 5.98 -18.25
N GLY A 79 7.50 4.79 -17.77
CA GLY A 79 8.90 4.39 -17.64
C GLY A 79 9.59 3.96 -18.95
N GLY A 80 8.89 3.96 -20.09
CA GLY A 80 9.42 3.55 -21.40
C GLY A 80 9.11 2.11 -21.81
N GLY A 81 8.17 1.46 -21.10
CA GLY A 81 7.70 0.12 -21.45
C GLY A 81 6.80 0.10 -22.69
N GLU A 82 7.00 -0.88 -23.57
CA GLU A 82 6.15 -1.17 -24.72
C GLU A 82 5.26 -2.39 -24.44
N LEU A 83 3.93 -2.17 -24.40
CA LEU A 83 2.96 -3.25 -24.31
C LEU A 83 2.79 -3.93 -25.66
N VAL A 84 3.26 -5.16 -25.79
CA VAL A 84 3.32 -5.87 -27.10
C VAL A 84 2.27 -6.96 -27.24
N ALA A 85 1.85 -7.61 -26.16
CA ALA A 85 0.87 -8.70 -26.20
C ALA A 85 0.03 -8.75 -24.93
N ALA A 86 -1.15 -9.36 -25.01
CA ALA A 86 -1.99 -9.65 -23.87
C ALA A 86 -2.71 -11.00 -23.99
N PHE A 87 -2.86 -11.67 -22.85
CA PHE A 87 -3.65 -12.88 -22.65
C PHE A 87 -4.53 -12.73 -21.42
N GLY A 88 -5.80 -13.11 -21.52
CA GLY A 88 -6.77 -13.11 -20.43
C GLY A 88 -7.83 -14.18 -20.64
N GLU A 89 -8.37 -14.71 -19.54
CA GLU A 89 -9.38 -15.78 -19.56
C GLU A 89 -10.82 -15.23 -19.41
N GLU A 90 -10.99 -14.06 -18.77
CA GLU A 90 -12.30 -13.46 -18.52
C GLU A 90 -12.74 -12.58 -19.70
N PRO A 91 -13.80 -12.95 -20.45
CA PRO A 91 -14.20 -12.26 -21.68
C PRO A 91 -14.53 -10.77 -21.49
N ASP A 92 -15.19 -10.42 -20.40
CA ASP A 92 -15.54 -9.04 -20.04
C ASP A 92 -14.29 -8.19 -19.74
N LYS A 93 -13.31 -8.73 -19.02
CA LYS A 93 -12.04 -8.08 -18.73
C LYS A 93 -11.18 -7.94 -19.98
N VAL A 94 -11.14 -8.96 -20.83
CA VAL A 94 -10.48 -8.94 -22.15
C VAL A 94 -11.09 -7.83 -23.03
N ALA A 95 -12.42 -7.76 -23.11
CA ALA A 95 -13.09 -6.73 -23.89
C ALA A 95 -12.81 -5.31 -23.36
N ALA A 96 -12.85 -5.10 -22.05
CA ALA A 96 -12.56 -3.82 -21.42
C ALA A 96 -11.09 -3.40 -21.65
N PHE A 97 -10.16 -4.33 -21.49
CA PHE A 97 -8.74 -4.09 -21.73
C PHE A 97 -8.45 -3.76 -23.19
N GLY A 98 -9.03 -4.51 -24.14
CA GLY A 98 -8.89 -4.25 -25.58
C GLY A 98 -9.46 -2.91 -26.01
N LYS A 99 -10.56 -2.45 -25.40
CA LYS A 99 -11.10 -1.11 -25.63
C LYS A 99 -10.10 -0.01 -25.24
N ARG A 100 -9.36 -0.20 -24.14
CA ARG A 100 -8.38 0.78 -23.65
C ARG A 100 -7.05 0.71 -24.40
N TYR A 101 -6.65 -0.48 -24.84
CA TYR A 101 -5.38 -0.74 -25.56
C TYR A 101 -5.65 -1.43 -26.91
N PRO A 102 -6.29 -0.71 -27.87
CA PRO A 102 -6.74 -1.31 -29.14
C PRO A 102 -5.61 -1.83 -30.02
N GLN A 103 -4.39 -1.35 -29.79
CA GLN A 103 -3.19 -1.76 -30.55
C GLN A 103 -2.53 -3.03 -30.00
N VAL A 104 -2.97 -3.57 -28.84
CA VAL A 104 -2.33 -4.74 -28.25
C VAL A 104 -2.59 -6.00 -29.08
N LYS A 105 -1.56 -6.81 -29.29
CA LYS A 105 -1.71 -8.12 -29.93
C LYS A 105 -2.30 -9.11 -28.90
N TRP A 106 -3.48 -9.61 -29.20
CA TRP A 106 -4.07 -10.70 -28.44
C TRP A 106 -3.47 -12.04 -28.84
N VAL A 107 -3.04 -12.82 -27.86
CA VAL A 107 -2.58 -14.19 -28.04
C VAL A 107 -3.61 -15.18 -27.48
N LYS A 108 -3.53 -16.45 -27.94
CA LYS A 108 -4.54 -17.47 -27.62
C LYS A 108 -4.24 -18.23 -26.32
N SER A 109 -3.00 -18.14 -25.82
CA SER A 109 -2.57 -18.87 -24.63
C SER A 109 -1.44 -18.14 -23.89
N GLU A 110 -1.31 -18.43 -22.59
CA GLU A 110 -0.15 -18.03 -21.80
C GLU A 110 1.15 -18.50 -22.44
N ALA A 111 1.17 -19.72 -22.99
CA ALA A 111 2.35 -20.30 -23.63
C ALA A 111 2.88 -19.44 -24.79
N GLU A 112 2.03 -18.79 -25.57
CA GLU A 112 2.48 -17.89 -26.64
C GLU A 112 3.24 -16.68 -26.09
N VAL A 113 2.84 -16.14 -24.93
CA VAL A 113 3.58 -15.07 -24.24
C VAL A 113 4.92 -15.60 -23.70
N LEU A 114 4.89 -16.76 -23.05
CA LEU A 114 6.08 -17.33 -22.41
C LEU A 114 7.16 -17.72 -23.41
N ASN A 115 6.76 -18.20 -24.59
CA ASN A 115 7.70 -18.64 -25.63
C ASN A 115 8.14 -17.51 -26.58
N ASP A 116 7.56 -16.31 -26.51
CA ASP A 116 8.00 -15.19 -27.35
C ASP A 116 9.31 -14.57 -26.81
N PRO A 117 10.46 -14.73 -27.53
CA PRO A 117 11.75 -14.23 -27.05
C PRO A 117 11.84 -12.69 -27.02
N SER A 118 10.94 -11.99 -27.71
CA SER A 118 10.92 -10.52 -27.73
C SER A 118 10.33 -9.91 -26.47
N ILE A 119 9.63 -10.71 -25.64
CA ILE A 119 9.02 -10.29 -24.38
C ILE A 119 10.02 -10.48 -23.24
N GLN A 120 10.33 -9.41 -22.54
CA GLN A 120 11.30 -9.39 -21.44
C GLN A 120 10.64 -9.47 -20.07
N LEU A 121 9.42 -8.91 -19.95
CA LEU A 121 8.67 -8.79 -18.71
C LEU A 121 7.22 -9.22 -18.91
N VAL A 122 6.67 -9.94 -17.95
CA VAL A 122 5.23 -10.25 -17.91
C VAL A 122 4.58 -9.56 -16.72
N LEU A 123 3.50 -8.85 -16.99
CA LEU A 123 2.63 -8.20 -16.01
C LEU A 123 1.43 -9.08 -15.69
N SER A 124 1.00 -9.10 -14.43
CA SER A 124 -0.26 -9.76 -14.08
C SER A 124 -0.98 -9.11 -12.90
N SER A 125 -2.30 -8.94 -13.09
CA SER A 125 -3.27 -8.70 -12.01
C SER A 125 -4.34 -9.79 -11.96
N THR A 126 -3.99 -11.02 -12.32
CA THR A 126 -4.88 -12.18 -12.15
C THR A 126 -5.29 -12.37 -10.69
N VAL A 127 -6.23 -13.27 -10.42
CA VAL A 127 -6.66 -13.61 -9.05
C VAL A 127 -5.44 -13.84 -8.15
N PRO A 128 -5.37 -13.22 -6.95
CA PRO A 128 -4.15 -13.18 -6.14
C PRO A 128 -3.45 -14.52 -5.92
N ASN A 129 -4.19 -15.59 -5.63
CA ASN A 129 -3.60 -16.91 -5.41
C ASN A 129 -3.02 -17.57 -6.69
N ARG A 130 -3.29 -17.02 -7.88
CA ARG A 130 -2.74 -17.49 -9.17
C ARG A 130 -1.48 -16.74 -9.59
N ARG A 131 -1.14 -15.62 -8.92
CA ARG A 131 0.00 -14.76 -9.30
C ARG A 131 1.34 -15.44 -9.12
N ALA A 132 1.57 -16.06 -7.96
CA ALA A 132 2.82 -16.75 -7.67
C ALA A 132 3.09 -17.95 -8.61
N PRO A 133 2.15 -18.86 -8.85
CA PRO A 133 2.35 -19.93 -9.85
C PRO A 133 2.67 -19.41 -11.26
N LEU A 134 1.98 -18.35 -11.70
CA LEU A 134 2.26 -17.72 -12.99
C LEU A 134 3.67 -17.13 -13.02
N GLY A 135 4.04 -16.36 -12.02
CA GLY A 135 5.36 -15.72 -11.98
C GLY A 135 6.51 -16.70 -11.93
N VAL A 136 6.35 -17.86 -11.27
CA VAL A 136 7.33 -18.95 -11.30
C VAL A 136 7.52 -19.44 -12.74
N ARG A 137 6.43 -19.76 -13.45
CA ARG A 137 6.52 -20.20 -14.87
C ARG A 137 7.15 -19.12 -15.76
N VAL A 138 6.81 -17.85 -15.55
CA VAL A 138 7.41 -16.72 -16.30
C VAL A 138 8.93 -16.69 -16.13
N MET A 139 9.40 -16.81 -14.87
CA MET A 139 10.85 -16.80 -14.58
C MET A 139 11.55 -18.03 -15.16
N GLU A 140 10.93 -19.21 -15.13
CA GLU A 140 11.45 -20.45 -15.74
C GLU A 140 11.58 -20.33 -17.26
N HIS A 141 10.81 -19.45 -17.92
CA HIS A 141 10.95 -19.11 -19.34
C HIS A 141 11.92 -17.92 -19.60
N GLY A 142 12.74 -17.56 -18.61
CA GLY A 142 13.78 -16.55 -18.76
C GLY A 142 13.30 -15.11 -18.79
N LYS A 143 12.07 -14.82 -18.33
CA LYS A 143 11.49 -13.47 -18.29
C LYS A 143 11.35 -12.99 -16.85
N ASP A 144 11.33 -11.67 -16.67
CA ASP A 144 10.99 -11.07 -15.40
C ASP A 144 9.47 -11.01 -15.21
N PHE A 145 9.01 -10.95 -13.97
CA PHE A 145 7.60 -10.91 -13.63
C PHE A 145 7.27 -9.73 -12.70
N LEU A 146 6.23 -8.97 -13.04
CA LEU A 146 5.68 -7.92 -12.19
C LEU A 146 4.23 -8.25 -11.82
N SER A 147 4.03 -8.54 -10.56
CA SER A 147 2.74 -8.87 -9.97
C SER A 147 2.04 -7.62 -9.45
N ASP A 148 0.73 -7.57 -9.57
CA ASP A 148 -0.09 -6.79 -8.65
C ASP A 148 0.04 -7.34 -7.22
N LYS A 149 -0.28 -6.54 -6.21
CA LYS A 149 -0.31 -6.94 -4.80
C LYS A 149 -1.58 -7.77 -4.46
N PRO A 150 -1.51 -8.74 -3.55
CA PRO A 150 -0.30 -9.36 -3.03
C PRO A 150 0.38 -10.23 -4.08
N GLY A 151 1.70 -10.35 -4.00
CA GLY A 151 2.46 -11.18 -4.93
C GLY A 151 2.39 -12.69 -4.61
N ALA A 152 2.01 -13.05 -3.39
CA ALA A 152 1.77 -14.40 -2.91
C ALA A 152 0.70 -14.39 -1.84
N THR A 153 -0.03 -15.50 -1.68
CA THR A 153 -1.09 -15.65 -0.67
C THR A 153 -0.77 -16.72 0.38
N THR A 154 0.27 -17.51 0.17
CA THR A 154 0.71 -18.55 1.10
C THR A 154 2.23 -18.60 1.24
N LEU A 155 2.71 -19.24 2.33
CA LEU A 155 4.15 -19.43 2.56
C LEU A 155 4.77 -20.40 1.56
N GLU A 156 4.02 -21.38 1.08
CA GLU A 156 4.45 -22.32 0.04
C GLU A 156 4.70 -21.58 -1.28
N GLN A 157 3.80 -20.67 -1.65
CA GLN A 157 3.99 -19.81 -2.82
C GLN A 157 5.21 -18.92 -2.68
N LEU A 158 5.43 -18.32 -1.50
CA LEU A 158 6.62 -17.53 -1.23
C LEU A 158 7.90 -18.37 -1.34
N ALA A 159 7.90 -19.59 -0.82
CA ALA A 159 9.03 -20.51 -0.95
C ALA A 159 9.31 -20.87 -2.42
N ALA A 160 8.27 -21.12 -3.21
CA ALA A 160 8.40 -21.39 -4.65
C ALA A 160 8.98 -20.20 -5.41
N ILE A 161 8.51 -18.97 -5.14
CA ILE A 161 9.07 -17.74 -5.71
C ILE A 161 10.56 -17.61 -5.39
N ARG A 162 10.93 -17.74 -4.11
CA ARG A 162 12.35 -17.65 -3.69
C ARG A 162 13.24 -18.66 -4.39
N LYS A 163 12.75 -19.89 -4.53
CA LYS A 163 13.46 -20.95 -5.27
C LYS A 163 13.64 -20.58 -6.74
N ALA A 164 12.56 -20.14 -7.41
CA ALA A 164 12.62 -19.76 -8.82
C ALA A 164 13.57 -18.57 -9.05
N VAL A 165 13.50 -17.51 -8.21
CA VAL A 165 14.45 -16.37 -8.27
C VAL A 165 15.90 -16.85 -8.15
N ALA A 166 16.19 -17.74 -7.18
CA ALA A 166 17.53 -18.25 -6.99
C ALA A 166 18.04 -19.09 -8.16
N GLN A 167 17.15 -19.87 -8.80
CA GLN A 167 17.50 -20.75 -9.92
C GLN A 167 17.63 -20.03 -11.26
N THR A 168 16.74 -19.07 -11.51
CA THR A 168 16.63 -18.41 -12.82
C THR A 168 17.37 -17.09 -12.90
N GLN A 169 17.69 -16.49 -11.75
CA GLN A 169 18.23 -15.13 -11.62
C GLN A 169 17.32 -14.07 -12.26
N ARG A 170 16.00 -14.36 -12.37
CA ARG A 170 14.97 -13.43 -12.83
C ARG A 170 14.37 -12.67 -11.66
N ILE A 171 13.71 -11.56 -11.98
CA ILE A 171 13.09 -10.68 -11.00
C ILE A 171 11.62 -11.08 -10.83
N TYR A 172 11.19 -11.26 -9.59
CA TYR A 172 9.80 -11.27 -9.18
C TYR A 172 9.49 -9.96 -8.47
N GLY A 173 8.97 -8.98 -9.19
CA GLY A 173 8.58 -7.69 -8.66
C GLY A 173 7.11 -7.67 -8.20
N ILE A 174 6.78 -6.81 -7.25
CA ILE A 174 5.40 -6.51 -6.84
C ILE A 174 5.20 -5.00 -6.91
N LEU A 175 4.13 -4.55 -7.60
CA LEU A 175 3.82 -3.14 -7.67
C LEU A 175 3.05 -2.69 -6.43
N TYR A 176 3.75 -2.09 -5.48
CA TYR A 176 3.16 -1.45 -4.32
C TYR A 176 2.80 0.01 -4.63
N SER A 177 1.68 0.19 -5.32
CA SER A 177 1.24 1.49 -5.84
C SER A 177 1.08 2.58 -4.77
N GLU A 178 0.70 2.22 -3.55
CA GLU A 178 0.56 3.19 -2.45
C GLU A 178 1.88 3.88 -2.05
N ARG A 179 3.02 3.27 -2.35
CA ARG A 179 4.34 3.89 -2.19
C ARG A 179 4.90 4.44 -3.50
N LEU A 180 4.73 3.70 -4.59
CA LEU A 180 5.40 4.00 -5.87
C LEU A 180 4.61 4.98 -6.75
N GLU A 181 3.26 5.01 -6.63
CA GLU A 181 2.37 5.82 -7.47
C GLU A 181 1.68 6.97 -6.68
N VAL A 182 1.95 7.12 -5.40
CA VAL A 182 1.48 8.25 -4.58
C VAL A 182 2.61 9.25 -4.42
N ARG A 183 2.48 10.40 -5.06
CA ARG A 183 3.55 11.43 -5.12
C ARG A 183 4.03 11.88 -3.74
N ALA A 184 3.10 12.11 -2.81
CA ALA A 184 3.46 12.44 -1.43
C ALA A 184 4.24 11.33 -0.73
N ALA A 185 3.97 10.05 -1.04
CA ALA A 185 4.71 8.91 -0.48
C ALA A 185 6.13 8.84 -1.05
N VAL A 186 6.30 9.09 -2.35
CA VAL A 186 7.63 9.20 -2.98
C VAL A 186 8.41 10.34 -2.35
N LYS A 187 7.80 11.54 -2.22
CA LYS A 187 8.44 12.72 -1.60
C LYS A 187 8.84 12.49 -0.16
N ALA A 188 8.01 11.81 0.61
CA ALA A 188 8.34 11.42 1.99
C ALA A 188 9.60 10.53 2.03
N GLY A 189 9.71 9.57 1.11
CA GLY A 189 10.91 8.74 0.98
C GLY A 189 12.17 9.54 0.70
N GLU A 190 12.12 10.50 -0.22
CA GLU A 190 13.23 11.42 -0.53
C GLU A 190 13.66 12.21 0.71
N LEU A 191 12.70 12.81 1.43
CA LEU A 191 12.96 13.59 2.63
C LEU A 191 13.57 12.74 3.76
N ILE A 192 13.05 11.53 3.97
CA ILE A 192 13.58 10.59 4.98
C ILE A 192 15.00 10.17 4.63
N GLN A 193 15.28 9.83 3.37
CA GLN A 193 16.62 9.47 2.91
C GLN A 193 17.61 10.63 3.01
N ALA A 194 17.13 11.87 2.83
CA ALA A 194 17.91 13.07 3.04
C ALA A 194 18.11 13.43 4.54
N GLY A 195 17.55 12.65 5.47
CA GLY A 195 17.72 12.84 6.92
C GLY A 195 16.82 13.90 7.53
N ALA A 196 15.77 14.39 6.83
CA ALA A 196 14.95 15.52 7.25
C ALA A 196 14.30 15.39 8.64
N ILE A 197 14.02 14.14 9.10
CA ILE A 197 13.45 13.87 10.42
C ILE A 197 14.37 13.00 11.30
N GLY A 198 15.64 12.89 10.93
CA GLY A 198 16.60 12.02 11.60
C GLY A 198 16.30 10.51 11.37
N ARG A 199 16.68 9.67 12.31
CA ARG A 199 16.42 8.21 12.22
C ARG A 199 14.95 7.92 12.50
N VAL A 200 14.28 7.21 11.60
CA VAL A 200 12.89 6.79 11.79
C VAL A 200 12.76 5.82 12.99
N ILE A 201 11.81 6.10 13.85
CA ILE A 201 11.49 5.33 15.06
C ILE A 201 10.27 4.45 14.81
N GLN A 202 9.20 5.03 14.25
CA GLN A 202 7.92 4.38 14.11
C GLN A 202 7.16 4.84 12.85
N THR A 203 6.39 3.92 12.28
CA THR A 203 5.34 4.26 11.31
C THR A 203 3.96 3.88 11.87
N ILE A 204 2.95 4.72 11.63
CA ILE A 204 1.53 4.41 11.86
C ILE A 204 0.84 4.55 10.51
N ASN A 205 0.32 3.46 9.98
CA ASN A 205 -0.33 3.42 8.68
C ASN A 205 -1.80 3.04 8.82
N ILE A 206 -2.69 3.86 8.29
CA ILE A 206 -4.13 3.67 8.31
C ILE A 206 -4.59 3.61 6.86
N ALA A 207 -5.10 2.44 6.44
CA ALA A 207 -5.46 2.15 5.06
C ALA A 207 -6.90 1.63 4.93
N PRO A 208 -7.91 2.47 5.20
CA PRO A 208 -9.29 2.12 4.94
C PRO A 208 -9.55 2.13 3.45
N HIS A 209 -10.39 1.19 3.00
CA HIS A 209 -10.86 1.07 1.62
C HIS A 209 -12.39 1.11 1.58
N GLN A 210 -12.95 1.51 0.45
CA GLN A 210 -14.39 1.45 0.21
C GLN A 210 -14.78 0.06 -0.30
N ILE A 211 -15.78 -0.56 0.33
CA ILE A 211 -16.24 -1.89 -0.05
C ILE A 211 -17.00 -1.85 -1.39
N HIS A 212 -17.81 -0.81 -1.59
CA HIS A 212 -18.58 -0.63 -2.82
C HIS A 212 -17.72 0.02 -3.90
N GLN A 213 -17.65 -0.62 -5.06
CA GLN A 213 -17.05 0.04 -6.22
C GLN A 213 -17.99 1.17 -6.68
N ARG A 214 -17.42 2.35 -6.88
CA ARG A 214 -18.20 3.49 -7.40
C ARG A 214 -18.55 3.22 -8.87
N THR A 215 -19.80 3.53 -9.23
CA THR A 215 -20.22 3.56 -10.64
C THR A 215 -19.37 4.58 -11.38
N GLY A 216 -18.57 4.13 -12.35
CA GLY A 216 -17.66 4.99 -13.13
C GLY A 216 -16.18 4.71 -12.99
N ASP A 217 -15.74 3.86 -12.05
CA ASP A 217 -14.40 3.32 -12.07
C ASP A 217 -14.20 2.43 -13.30
N ALA A 218 -13.04 2.52 -13.93
CA ALA A 218 -12.73 1.86 -15.21
C ALA A 218 -12.86 0.33 -15.09
N GLY A 219 -14.06 -0.18 -15.26
CA GLY A 219 -14.37 -1.60 -15.09
C GLY A 219 -15.87 -1.89 -15.03
N GLY A 220 -16.72 -0.84 -14.88
CA GLY A 220 -18.17 -0.87 -15.15
C GLY A 220 -19.03 -1.99 -14.55
N GLY A 221 -18.50 -2.76 -13.60
CA GLY A 221 -19.22 -3.85 -12.95
C GLY A 221 -19.88 -3.42 -11.64
N SER A 222 -21.11 -3.83 -11.42
CA SER A 222 -21.93 -3.47 -10.25
C SER A 222 -21.57 -4.22 -8.96
N GLY A 223 -20.34 -4.72 -8.81
CA GLY A 223 -19.96 -5.45 -7.60
C GLY A 223 -18.53 -5.99 -7.59
N ARG A 224 -18.09 -6.43 -6.42
CA ARG A 224 -16.80 -7.12 -6.25
C ARG A 224 -16.89 -8.52 -6.88
N PRO A 225 -15.83 -9.01 -7.54
CA PRO A 225 -15.80 -10.36 -8.11
C PRO A 225 -15.85 -11.43 -7.00
N ASP A 226 -16.29 -12.64 -7.33
CA ASP A 226 -16.46 -13.73 -6.35
C ASP A 226 -15.20 -14.05 -5.56
N TRP A 227 -14.03 -14.00 -6.20
CA TRP A 227 -12.75 -14.26 -5.54
C TRP A 227 -12.44 -13.27 -4.41
N PHE A 228 -12.95 -12.04 -4.49
CA PHE A 228 -12.76 -11.01 -3.47
C PHE A 228 -13.33 -11.40 -2.10
N TRP A 229 -14.39 -12.20 -2.07
CA TRP A 229 -15.06 -12.64 -0.85
C TRP A 229 -14.42 -13.89 -0.22
N ASN A 230 -13.47 -14.51 -0.91
CA ASN A 230 -12.82 -15.76 -0.50
C ASN A 230 -11.38 -15.53 -0.04
N PRO A 231 -11.06 -15.57 1.27
CA PRO A 231 -9.71 -15.40 1.79
C PRO A 231 -8.67 -16.34 1.18
N GLN A 232 -9.06 -17.53 0.76
CA GLN A 232 -8.15 -18.47 0.09
C GLN A 232 -7.76 -17.99 -1.32
N ALA A 233 -8.58 -17.16 -1.94
CA ALA A 233 -8.29 -16.61 -3.24
C ALA A 233 -7.46 -15.32 -3.14
N TYR A 234 -7.78 -14.40 -2.20
CA TYR A 234 -7.10 -13.11 -2.08
C TYR A 234 -6.04 -13.03 -0.96
N GLY A 235 -5.96 -14.03 -0.08
CA GLY A 235 -4.96 -14.13 0.99
C GLY A 235 -5.36 -13.50 2.32
N GLY A 236 -6.60 -12.97 2.45
CA GLY A 236 -7.05 -12.23 3.64
C GLY A 236 -6.59 -10.77 3.65
N ILE A 237 -7.22 -9.94 4.50
CA ILE A 237 -7.00 -8.49 4.51
C ILE A 237 -5.57 -8.09 4.86
N LEU A 238 -4.91 -8.84 5.76
CA LEU A 238 -3.51 -8.57 6.14
C LEU A 238 -2.54 -8.83 4.99
N CYS A 239 -2.83 -9.81 4.14
CA CYS A 239 -2.03 -10.10 2.96
C CYS A 239 -2.38 -9.14 1.81
N ASP A 240 -3.65 -8.94 1.51
CA ASP A 240 -4.12 -8.14 0.38
C ASP A 240 -3.79 -6.65 0.55
N ILE A 241 -4.43 -5.96 1.50
CA ILE A 241 -4.16 -4.54 1.73
C ILE A 241 -2.86 -4.37 2.51
N GLY A 242 -2.66 -5.16 3.59
CA GLY A 242 -1.53 -5.01 4.51
C GLY A 242 -0.15 -5.14 3.87
N SER A 243 -0.04 -5.82 2.73
CA SER A 243 1.23 -5.90 2.00
C SER A 243 1.77 -4.53 1.58
N HIS A 244 0.90 -3.57 1.20
CA HIS A 244 1.29 -2.19 0.94
C HIS A 244 1.91 -1.52 2.16
N GLN A 245 1.32 -1.73 3.33
CA GLN A 245 1.73 -1.07 4.56
C GLN A 245 3.01 -1.68 5.13
N VAL A 246 3.21 -2.99 4.95
CA VAL A 246 4.48 -3.66 5.30
C VAL A 246 5.61 -3.18 4.39
N ASP A 247 5.37 -3.04 3.08
CA ASP A 247 6.34 -2.47 2.15
C ASP A 247 6.75 -1.05 2.57
N GLN A 248 5.78 -0.19 2.87
CA GLN A 248 6.03 1.18 3.32
C GLN A 248 6.77 1.21 4.66
N PHE A 249 6.40 0.35 5.61
CA PHE A 249 7.09 0.21 6.88
C PHE A 249 8.56 -0.14 6.69
N LEU A 250 8.87 -1.18 5.91
CA LEU A 250 10.25 -1.59 5.64
C LEU A 250 11.05 -0.48 4.95
N TYR A 251 10.45 0.17 3.96
CA TYR A 251 11.10 1.24 3.20
C TYR A 251 11.43 2.46 4.08
N TYR A 252 10.45 3.02 4.79
CA TYR A 252 10.66 4.25 5.57
C TYR A 252 11.52 4.04 6.80
N THR A 253 11.44 2.89 7.46
CA THR A 253 12.33 2.58 8.59
C THR A 253 13.73 2.14 8.14
N GLY A 254 13.90 1.79 6.87
CA GLY A 254 15.09 1.13 6.35
C GLY A 254 15.30 -0.27 6.93
N SER A 255 14.23 -0.91 7.46
CA SER A 255 14.28 -2.27 7.98
C SER A 255 14.35 -3.27 6.83
N THR A 256 15.21 -4.28 6.99
CA THR A 256 15.36 -5.41 6.04
C THR A 256 14.62 -6.66 6.53
N ARG A 257 14.13 -6.63 7.76
CA ARG A 257 13.37 -7.70 8.41
C ARG A 257 12.38 -7.11 9.39
N ALA A 258 11.23 -7.74 9.51
CA ALA A 258 10.23 -7.44 10.52
C ALA A 258 9.56 -8.71 11.03
N ASP A 259 9.17 -8.69 12.30
CA ASP A 259 8.33 -9.69 12.93
C ASP A 259 6.96 -9.07 13.21
N VAL A 260 5.88 -9.84 13.04
CA VAL A 260 4.55 -9.47 13.48
C VAL A 260 4.45 -9.76 14.97
N ALA A 261 4.46 -8.73 15.80
CA ALA A 261 4.40 -8.85 17.25
C ALA A 261 2.98 -9.19 17.76
N ALA A 262 1.96 -8.66 17.07
CA ALA A 262 0.55 -8.97 17.29
C ALA A 262 -0.23 -8.65 16.02
N SER A 263 -1.29 -9.39 15.77
CA SER A 263 -2.23 -9.12 14.67
C SER A 263 -3.61 -9.69 14.98
N GLN A 264 -4.62 -9.10 14.38
CA GLN A 264 -5.99 -9.60 14.42
C GLN A 264 -6.70 -9.34 13.09
N VAL A 265 -7.72 -10.15 12.83
CA VAL A 265 -8.67 -9.95 11.73
C VAL A 265 -10.08 -10.15 12.26
N ALA A 266 -11.05 -9.48 11.65
CA ALA A 266 -12.45 -9.63 12.01
C ALA A 266 -13.35 -9.52 10.77
N ASN A 267 -14.57 -10.04 10.93
CA ASN A 267 -15.72 -9.72 10.10
C ASN A 267 -16.74 -9.01 11.02
N VAL A 268 -16.84 -7.71 10.89
CA VAL A 268 -17.64 -6.86 11.79
C VAL A 268 -19.03 -6.58 11.22
N ALA A 269 -19.13 -6.39 9.91
CA ALA A 269 -20.36 -5.89 9.29
C ALA A 269 -20.87 -6.70 8.09
N HIS A 270 -20.18 -7.77 7.68
CA HIS A 270 -20.54 -8.57 6.50
C HIS A 270 -20.91 -10.01 6.90
N SER A 271 -21.94 -10.16 7.73
CA SER A 271 -22.40 -11.48 8.23
C SER A 271 -22.91 -12.41 7.11
N ASP A 272 -23.35 -11.86 5.97
CA ASP A 272 -23.72 -12.58 4.77
C ASP A 272 -22.52 -13.22 4.03
N ARG A 273 -21.30 -12.82 4.40
CA ARG A 273 -20.01 -13.30 3.88
C ARG A 273 -19.10 -13.77 5.03
N PRO A 274 -19.42 -14.84 5.74
CA PRO A 274 -18.83 -15.16 7.05
C PRO A 274 -17.31 -15.39 7.05
N GLN A 275 -16.71 -15.68 5.89
CA GLN A 275 -15.27 -15.85 5.76
C GLN A 275 -14.55 -14.55 5.37
N PHE A 276 -15.27 -13.52 4.98
CA PHE A 276 -14.69 -12.25 4.58
C PHE A 276 -14.06 -11.54 5.78
N GLN A 277 -12.93 -10.89 5.56
CA GLN A 277 -12.23 -10.11 6.57
C GLN A 277 -12.38 -8.63 6.20
N ASP A 278 -13.25 -7.92 6.92
CA ASP A 278 -13.54 -6.50 6.68
C ASP A 278 -12.71 -5.56 7.56
N PHE A 279 -12.02 -6.11 8.55
CA PHE A 279 -11.11 -5.40 9.44
C PHE A 279 -9.86 -6.24 9.72
N GLY A 280 -8.74 -5.56 9.89
CA GLY A 280 -7.51 -6.17 10.37
C GLY A 280 -6.51 -5.13 10.85
N ASP A 281 -5.67 -5.50 11.81
CA ASP A 281 -4.54 -4.70 12.21
C ASP A 281 -3.32 -5.54 12.56
N MET A 282 -2.16 -4.91 12.61
CA MET A 282 -0.93 -5.55 13.04
C MET A 282 0.05 -4.57 13.67
N MET A 283 0.83 -5.08 14.63
CA MET A 283 2.01 -4.43 15.18
C MET A 283 3.28 -5.08 14.62
N LEU A 284 4.17 -4.27 14.07
CA LEU A 284 5.40 -4.70 13.44
C LEU A 284 6.61 -4.31 14.28
N ARG A 285 7.57 -5.23 14.40
CA ARG A 285 8.88 -4.97 14.98
C ARG A 285 9.95 -5.24 13.93
N GLY A 286 10.49 -4.17 13.36
CA GLY A 286 11.60 -4.25 12.42
C GLY A 286 12.95 -4.22 13.13
N ASN A 287 14.01 -4.54 12.40
CA ASN A 287 15.39 -4.41 12.91
C ASN A 287 15.86 -2.94 13.01
N ARG A 288 15.07 -1.96 12.53
CA ARG A 288 15.40 -0.52 12.59
C ARG A 288 14.26 0.38 13.06
N GLY A 289 13.08 -0.16 13.31
CA GLY A 289 11.92 0.63 13.74
C GLY A 289 10.72 -0.23 14.08
N MET A 290 9.65 0.41 14.51
CA MET A 290 8.38 -0.20 14.88
C MET A 290 7.27 0.28 13.95
N GLY A 291 6.20 -0.50 13.80
CA GLY A 291 5.05 -0.15 12.97
C GLY A 291 3.72 -0.53 13.60
N TYR A 292 2.70 0.26 13.32
CA TYR A 292 1.31 -0.12 13.50
C TYR A 292 0.57 0.06 12.18
N VAL A 293 -0.26 -0.91 11.84
CA VAL A 293 -1.05 -0.92 10.61
C VAL A 293 -2.50 -1.23 10.96
N ARG A 294 -3.44 -0.42 10.46
CA ARG A 294 -4.87 -0.67 10.47
C ARG A 294 -5.41 -0.72 9.04
N LEU A 295 -6.19 -1.74 8.77
CA LEU A 295 -6.80 -2.03 7.47
C LEU A 295 -8.30 -2.25 7.67
N ASP A 296 -9.11 -1.71 6.78
CA ASP A 296 -10.55 -1.93 6.87
C ASP A 296 -11.26 -1.65 5.53
N TRP A 297 -12.49 -2.14 5.41
CA TRP A 297 -13.39 -1.91 4.29
C TRP A 297 -14.53 -0.95 4.68
N PHE A 298 -14.24 0.05 5.54
CA PHE A 298 -15.23 0.95 6.13
C PHE A 298 -15.08 2.41 5.69
N THR A 299 -14.42 2.68 4.55
CA THR A 299 -14.44 4.04 4.00
C THR A 299 -15.88 4.42 3.65
N PRO A 300 -16.46 5.49 4.26
CA PRO A 300 -17.84 5.85 4.03
C PRO A 300 -18.03 6.52 2.66
N ASP A 301 -19.21 6.33 2.06
CA ASP A 301 -19.55 6.87 0.73
C ASP A 301 -19.46 8.40 0.67
N GLY A 302 -19.73 9.09 1.80
CA GLY A 302 -19.63 10.53 1.92
C GLY A 302 -18.22 11.10 1.75
N LEU A 303 -17.18 10.27 1.81
CA LEU A 303 -15.80 10.75 1.63
C LEU A 303 -15.49 11.16 0.18
N GLY A 304 -16.17 10.57 -0.79
CA GLY A 304 -16.02 10.91 -2.22
C GLY A 304 -14.76 10.33 -2.87
N THR A 305 -13.98 9.50 -2.18
CA THR A 305 -12.84 8.73 -2.70
C THR A 305 -12.89 7.29 -2.19
N TRP A 306 -12.11 6.41 -2.82
CA TRP A 306 -12.08 4.98 -2.52
C TRP A 306 -11.44 4.64 -1.16
N GLY A 307 -10.66 5.57 -0.59
CA GLY A 307 -9.98 5.39 0.68
C GLY A 307 -9.44 6.68 1.28
N ASP A 308 -9.20 6.67 2.58
CA ASP A 308 -8.53 7.76 3.32
C ASP A 308 -7.19 7.24 3.88
N GLY A 309 -6.27 6.91 2.96
CA GLY A 309 -4.96 6.41 3.32
C GLY A 309 -4.10 7.47 4.01
N ARG A 310 -3.71 7.19 5.26
CA ARG A 310 -2.87 8.07 6.08
C ARG A 310 -1.64 7.33 6.57
N LEU A 311 -0.52 8.05 6.59
CA LEU A 311 0.73 7.55 7.13
C LEU A 311 1.35 8.61 8.01
N PHE A 312 1.72 8.23 9.23
CA PHE A 312 2.53 9.03 10.14
C PHE A 312 3.89 8.37 10.33
N VAL A 313 4.97 9.11 10.14
CA VAL A 313 6.35 8.63 10.29
C VAL A 313 7.05 9.49 11.33
N LEU A 314 7.36 8.88 12.48
CA LEU A 314 8.08 9.51 13.58
C LEU A 314 9.58 9.27 13.44
N GLY A 315 10.36 10.32 13.44
CA GLY A 315 11.81 10.30 13.50
C GLY A 315 12.36 10.86 14.80
N THR A 316 13.69 10.80 14.99
CA THR A 316 14.37 11.35 16.17
C THR A 316 14.44 12.87 16.18
N GLU A 317 14.19 13.52 15.05
CA GLU A 317 14.35 14.97 14.86
C GLU A 317 13.11 15.65 14.28
N GLY A 318 12.02 14.90 14.10
CA GLY A 318 10.77 15.41 13.55
C GLY A 318 9.82 14.29 13.14
N TYR A 319 8.79 14.67 12.41
CA TYR A 319 7.82 13.70 11.86
C TYR A 319 7.29 14.13 10.51
N ILE A 320 6.77 13.17 9.75
CA ILE A 320 6.02 13.38 8.51
C ILE A 320 4.63 12.77 8.67
N GLU A 321 3.58 13.48 8.21
CA GLU A 321 2.23 12.97 8.01
C GLU A 321 1.88 13.02 6.53
N LEU A 322 1.31 11.94 6.00
CA LEU A 322 0.75 11.88 4.65
C LEU A 322 -0.76 11.73 4.70
N ARG A 323 -1.48 12.50 3.89
CA ARG A 323 -2.87 12.31 3.51
C ARG A 323 -2.89 12.03 2.02
N LYS A 324 -2.92 10.74 1.67
CA LYS A 324 -2.57 10.25 0.33
C LYS A 324 -3.60 10.62 -0.73
N TYR A 325 -4.89 10.47 -0.42
CA TYR A 325 -5.96 10.51 -1.42
C TYR A 325 -6.94 11.66 -1.22
N THR A 326 -7.04 12.19 -0.03
CA THR A 326 -7.93 13.31 0.30
C THR A 326 -7.48 14.01 1.58
N ASP A 327 -7.92 15.25 1.75
CA ASP A 327 -7.88 15.97 3.02
C ASP A 327 -9.25 16.62 3.25
N VAL A 328 -10.04 16.02 4.13
CA VAL A 328 -11.39 16.49 4.44
C VAL A 328 -11.44 17.85 5.14
N ALA A 329 -10.32 18.27 5.75
CA ALA A 329 -10.28 19.51 6.52
C ALA A 329 -9.99 20.74 5.63
N VAL A 330 -9.09 20.63 4.66
CA VAL A 330 -8.57 21.79 3.92
C VAL A 330 -8.63 21.62 2.41
N LYS A 331 -8.25 20.45 1.88
CA LYS A 331 -8.11 20.23 0.44
C LYS A 331 -8.73 18.88 0.02
N LYS A 332 -9.61 18.92 -0.95
CA LYS A 332 -10.24 17.69 -1.50
C LYS A 332 -9.28 16.81 -2.30
N GLN A 333 -8.16 17.37 -2.78
CA GLN A 333 -7.16 16.60 -3.52
C GLN A 333 -6.23 15.82 -2.58
N GLY A 334 -5.68 14.73 -3.10
CA GLY A 334 -4.66 13.93 -2.44
C GLY A 334 -3.23 14.51 -2.55
N ASN A 335 -2.25 13.68 -2.23
CA ASN A 335 -0.82 14.01 -2.25
C ASN A 335 -0.41 15.15 -1.30
N ASN A 336 -1.03 15.17 -0.13
CA ASN A 336 -0.70 16.13 0.93
C ASN A 336 0.39 15.56 1.85
N LEU A 337 1.46 16.32 2.05
CA LEU A 337 2.57 15.98 2.95
C LEU A 337 2.76 17.11 3.97
N PHE A 338 2.75 16.75 5.24
CA PHE A 338 3.09 17.63 6.35
C PHE A 338 4.38 17.14 6.97
N ILE A 339 5.35 18.03 7.15
CA ILE A 339 6.61 17.73 7.83
C ILE A 339 6.85 18.77 8.93
N VAL A 340 7.21 18.27 10.10
CA VAL A 340 7.68 19.09 11.21
C VAL A 340 9.06 18.59 11.60
N ASP A 341 10.05 19.47 11.52
CA ASP A 341 11.41 19.21 11.95
C ASP A 341 11.81 20.13 13.09
N ARG A 342 13.09 20.18 13.47
CA ARG A 342 13.58 21.01 14.57
C ARG A 342 13.49 22.52 14.32
N ARG A 343 13.19 22.96 13.10
CA ARG A 343 13.23 24.36 12.68
C ARG A 343 11.85 24.92 12.39
N GLU A 344 11.01 24.14 11.70
CA GLU A 344 9.76 24.63 11.15
C GLU A 344 8.73 23.53 10.89
N ALA A 345 7.49 23.95 10.70
CA ALA A 345 6.42 23.13 10.17
C ALA A 345 6.16 23.54 8.71
N ARG A 346 6.11 22.56 7.80
CA ARG A 346 5.87 22.76 6.37
C ARG A 346 4.71 21.88 5.89
N TYR A 347 3.92 22.44 5.01
CA TYR A 347 2.97 21.72 4.19
C TYR A 347 3.46 21.71 2.74
N LEU A 348 3.58 20.54 2.14
CA LEU A 348 3.96 20.35 0.74
C LEU A 348 2.79 19.76 -0.04
N ASP A 349 2.32 20.49 -1.05
CA ASP A 349 1.41 19.97 -2.07
C ASP A 349 2.23 19.25 -3.15
N CYS A 350 2.15 17.93 -3.14
CA CYS A 350 2.89 17.08 -4.08
C CYS A 350 2.09 16.74 -5.34
N SER A 351 0.95 17.37 -5.59
CA SER A 351 0.03 16.99 -6.70
C SER A 351 0.67 17.09 -8.08
N ASN A 352 1.65 17.99 -8.27
CA ASN A 352 2.32 18.22 -9.55
C ASN A 352 3.67 17.51 -9.71
N MET A 353 4.12 16.79 -8.68
CA MET A 353 5.40 16.08 -8.72
C MET A 353 5.42 15.01 -9.81
N ALA A 354 6.56 14.76 -10.45
CA ALA A 354 6.79 13.60 -11.33
C ALA A 354 6.76 12.29 -10.54
N LEU A 355 6.45 11.21 -11.24
CA LEU A 355 6.56 9.83 -10.76
C LEU A 355 7.49 9.04 -11.68
#